data_2650b740eeb8fe01ff4463ea3f55e66c
#
_entry.id   2650b740eeb8fe01ff4463ea3f55e66c
#
_cell.length_a   1.000
_cell.length_b   1.000
_cell.length_c   1.000
_cell.angle_alpha   90.00
_cell.angle_beta   90.00
_cell.angle_gamma   90.00
#
_symmetry.space_group_name_H-M   'P 1'
#
loop_
_entity.id
_entity.type
_entity.pdbx_description
1 polymer ?
#
loop_
_entity_poly.entity_id
_entity_poly.type
_entity_poly.pdbx_seq_one_letter_code
_entity_poly.pdbx_strand_id
1 'polypeptide(L)' 'MPYTLLLHIVGEEAVMCDSDQLPNPSDSILTVTNLRRRDGKDVTFTDASAKSFIFPWTRINFIEVLEAEEEEEIVGMFRD' A
#
# COMPACT_ATOMS: atom_id res chain seq x y z
N MET A 1 -1.46 9.84 10.83
CA MET A 1 -2.29 9.53 9.67
C MET A 1 -1.69 8.38 8.91
N PRO A 2 -2.48 7.41 8.50
CA PRO A 2 -1.91 6.32 7.73
C PRO A 2 -1.53 6.77 6.32
N TYR A 3 -0.57 6.10 5.78
CA TYR A 3 -0.16 6.30 4.41
C TYR A 3 -0.84 5.26 3.53
N THR A 4 -1.22 5.66 2.34
CA THR A 4 -1.75 4.71 1.36
C THR A 4 -0.61 4.31 0.44
N LEU A 5 -0.42 3.01 0.29
CA LEU A 5 0.67 2.47 -0.49
C LEU A 5 0.14 1.62 -1.63
N LEU A 6 0.86 1.61 -2.72
CA LEU A 6 0.61 0.68 -3.81
C LEU A 6 1.81 -0.25 -3.87
N LEU A 7 1.58 -1.51 -3.55
CA LEU A 7 2.64 -2.52 -3.46
C LEU A 7 2.72 -3.30 -4.77
N HIS A 8 3.91 -3.34 -5.33
CA HIS A 8 4.17 -4.15 -6.52
C HIS A 8 4.86 -5.42 -6.07
N ILE A 9 4.09 -6.48 -5.94
CA ILE A 9 4.52 -7.74 -5.36
C ILE A 9 4.96 -8.66 -6.48
N VAL A 10 6.07 -9.34 -6.27
CA VAL A 10 6.60 -10.29 -7.26
C VAL A 10 5.55 -11.36 -7.54
N GLY A 11 5.17 -11.50 -8.79
CA GLY A 11 4.24 -12.54 -9.21
C GLY A 11 2.78 -12.26 -8.99
N GLU A 12 2.43 -11.07 -8.46
CA GLU A 12 1.05 -10.72 -8.20
C GLU A 12 0.72 -9.38 -8.82
N GLU A 13 -0.57 -9.08 -8.93
CA GLU A 13 -0.99 -7.75 -9.31
C GLU A 13 -0.64 -6.76 -8.21
N ALA A 14 -0.46 -5.51 -8.59
CA ALA A 14 -0.24 -4.46 -7.61
C ALA A 14 -1.49 -4.32 -6.75
N VAL A 15 -1.29 -4.11 -5.44
CA VAL A 15 -2.39 -3.98 -4.49
C VAL A 15 -2.20 -2.73 -3.66
N MET A 16 -3.30 -2.19 -3.18
CA MET A 16 -3.27 -1.04 -2.30
C MET A 16 -3.35 -1.49 -0.85
N CYS A 17 -2.77 -0.71 0.03
CA CYS A 17 -2.83 -0.99 1.45
C CYS A 17 -2.56 0.29 2.22
N ASP A 18 -2.72 0.20 3.53
CA ASP A 18 -2.44 1.32 4.43
C ASP A 18 -1.32 0.95 5.37
N SER A 19 -0.55 1.95 5.76
CA SER A 19 0.54 1.77 6.71
C SER A 19 0.57 2.98 7.64
N ASP A 20 0.82 2.74 8.92
CA ASP A 20 0.92 3.83 9.88
C ASP A 20 2.21 4.62 9.71
N GLN A 21 3.21 4.02 9.14
CA GLN A 21 4.52 4.64 8.95
C GLN A 21 4.98 4.41 7.53
N LEU A 22 5.87 5.28 7.07
CA LEU A 22 6.51 5.06 5.78
C LEU A 22 7.34 3.78 5.84
N PRO A 23 7.37 3.02 4.75
CA PRO A 23 8.21 1.83 4.71
C PRO A 23 9.66 2.16 4.95
N ASN A 24 10.32 1.34 5.75
CA ASN A 24 11.73 1.53 6.08
C ASN A 24 12.55 0.46 5.38
N PRO A 25 13.38 0.83 4.41
CA PRO A 25 14.14 -0.17 3.67
C PRO A 25 15.18 -0.91 4.51
N SER A 26 15.47 -0.42 5.71
CA SER A 26 16.36 -1.14 6.63
C SER A 26 15.70 -2.30 7.31
N ASP A 27 14.37 -2.37 7.30
CA ASP A 27 13.65 -3.47 7.92
C ASP A 27 13.64 -4.67 7.00
N SER A 28 13.54 -5.87 7.60
CA SER A 28 13.47 -7.10 6.82
C SER A 28 12.07 -7.38 6.29
N ILE A 29 11.08 -6.78 6.92
CA ILE A 29 9.68 -7.05 6.60
C ILE A 29 8.93 -5.72 6.50
N LEU A 30 7.80 -5.78 5.81
CA LEU A 30 6.87 -4.67 5.69
C LEU A 30 5.54 -5.12 6.25
N THR A 31 4.99 -4.36 7.19
CA THR A 31 3.67 -4.67 7.79
C THR A 31 2.66 -3.63 7.33
N VAL A 32 1.54 -4.09 6.80
CA VAL A 32 0.50 -3.21 6.28
C VAL A 32 -0.87 -3.74 6.69
N THR A 33 -1.88 -2.89 6.52
CA THR A 33 -3.26 -3.25 6.81
C THR A 33 -4.13 -2.88 5.62
N ASN A 34 -5.36 -3.35 5.65
CA ASN A 34 -6.37 -2.95 4.67
C ASN A 34 -5.92 -3.21 3.23
N LEU A 35 -5.43 -4.43 3.01
CA LEU A 35 -4.97 -4.84 1.68
C LEU A 35 -6.17 -4.99 0.76
N ARG A 36 -6.09 -4.38 -0.43
CA ARG A 36 -7.20 -4.39 -1.36
C ARG A 36 -6.68 -4.20 -2.78
N ARG A 37 -7.48 -4.61 -3.74
CA ARG A 37 -7.13 -4.37 -5.15
C ARG A 37 -7.35 -2.90 -5.47
N ARG A 38 -6.75 -2.47 -6.56
CA ARG A 38 -6.84 -1.07 -6.97
C ARG A 38 -8.27 -0.65 -7.26
N ASP A 39 -9.12 -1.57 -7.66
CA ASP A 39 -10.52 -1.29 -7.91
C ASP A 39 -11.38 -1.35 -6.66
N GLY A 40 -10.75 -1.55 -5.50
CA GLY A 40 -11.45 -1.59 -4.22
C GLY A 40 -11.97 -2.96 -3.84
N LYS A 41 -11.83 -3.96 -4.71
CA LYS A 41 -12.29 -5.30 -4.41
C LYS A 41 -11.28 -6.03 -3.55
N ASP A 42 -11.74 -7.13 -2.95
CA ASP A 42 -10.88 -7.94 -2.11
C ASP A 42 -9.81 -8.63 -2.93
N VAL A 43 -8.65 -8.80 -2.33
CA VAL A 43 -7.60 -9.61 -2.95
C VAL A 43 -7.96 -11.09 -2.78
N THR A 44 -7.50 -11.90 -3.73
CA THR A 44 -7.90 -13.31 -3.76
C THR A 44 -6.91 -14.22 -3.08
N PHE A 45 -5.71 -13.72 -2.77
CA PHE A 45 -4.67 -14.58 -2.21
C PHE A 45 -4.54 -14.42 -0.69
N THR A 46 -5.48 -13.74 -0.05
CA THR A 46 -5.46 -13.56 1.40
C THR A 46 -6.75 -14.07 2.00
N ASP A 47 -6.69 -14.35 3.30
CA ASP A 47 -7.87 -14.78 4.06
C ASP A 47 -8.69 -13.54 4.41
N ALA A 48 -10.01 -13.65 4.27
CA ALA A 48 -10.89 -12.52 4.50
C ALA A 48 -10.87 -12.04 5.94
N SER A 49 -10.47 -12.88 6.88
CA SER A 49 -10.41 -12.50 8.29
C SER A 49 -9.10 -11.87 8.70
N ALA A 50 -8.12 -11.84 7.81
CA ALA A 50 -6.82 -11.26 8.14
C ALA A 50 -6.93 -9.74 8.23
N LYS A 51 -6.29 -9.16 9.23
CA LYS A 51 -6.35 -7.71 9.45
C LYS A 51 -5.01 -7.04 9.20
N SER A 52 -3.93 -7.79 9.31
CA SER A 52 -2.59 -7.28 9.06
C SER A 52 -1.88 -8.21 8.11
N PHE A 53 -0.98 -7.67 7.33
CA PHE A 53 -0.25 -8.44 6.34
C PHE A 53 1.22 -8.10 6.48
N ILE A 54 2.06 -9.14 6.47
CA ILE A 54 3.49 -8.98 6.61
C ILE A 54 4.14 -9.54 5.36
N PHE A 55 4.93 -8.71 4.70
CA PHE A 55 5.63 -9.09 3.48
C PHE A 55 7.12 -9.01 3.72
N PRO A 56 7.88 -10.03 3.34
CA PRO A 56 9.33 -9.87 3.31
C PRO A 56 9.69 -8.96 2.14
N TRP A 57 10.71 -8.13 2.35
CA TRP A 57 11.12 -7.19 1.31
C TRP A 57 11.52 -7.89 0.01
N THR A 58 11.95 -9.15 0.11
CA THR A 58 12.35 -9.91 -1.07
C THR A 58 11.19 -10.19 -2.02
N ARG A 59 9.94 -10.01 -1.56
CA ARG A 59 8.76 -10.22 -2.40
C ARG A 59 8.21 -8.93 -2.96
N ILE A 60 8.82 -7.81 -2.67
CA ILE A 60 8.33 -6.50 -3.09
C ILE A 60 9.26 -5.97 -4.17
N ASN A 61 8.71 -5.64 -5.33
CA ASN A 61 9.47 -5.01 -6.41
C ASN A 61 9.75 -3.55 -6.08
N PHE A 62 8.69 -2.82 -5.80
CA PHE A 62 8.80 -1.43 -5.35
C PHE A 62 7.46 -1.02 -4.76
N ILE A 63 7.46 0.09 -4.07
CA ILE A 63 6.27 0.60 -3.38
C ILE A 63 6.07 2.04 -3.82
N GLU A 64 4.83 2.36 -4.19
CA GLU A 64 4.48 3.75 -4.44
C GLU A 64 3.72 4.28 -3.24
N VAL A 65 4.14 5.41 -2.73
CA VAL A 65 3.47 6.09 -1.63
C VAL A 65 2.49 7.07 -2.26
N LEU A 66 1.20 6.81 -2.07
CA LEU A 66 0.18 7.64 -2.69
C LEU A 66 -0.17 8.78 -1.74
N GLU A 67 -0.52 9.92 -2.32
CA GLU A 67 -0.85 11.07 -1.52
C GLU A 67 -2.25 10.93 -0.94
N ALA A 68 -2.43 11.48 0.27
CA ALA A 68 -3.74 11.51 0.87
C ALA A 68 -4.66 12.41 0.06
N GLU A 69 -5.96 12.19 0.19
CA GLU A 69 -6.93 12.93 -0.60
C GLU A 69 -6.83 14.43 -0.43
N GLU A 70 -6.66 14.87 0.81
CA GLU A 70 -6.58 16.31 1.03
C GLU A 70 -5.35 16.89 0.36
N GLU A 71 -4.27 16.13 0.27
CA GLU A 71 -3.10 16.59 -0.43
C GLU A 71 -3.35 16.65 -1.92
N GLU A 72 -4.10 15.72 -2.43
CA GLU A 72 -4.46 15.73 -3.85
C GLU A 72 -5.28 16.96 -4.17
N GLU A 73 -6.18 17.34 -3.29
CA GLU A 73 -6.96 18.54 -3.49
C GLU A 73 -6.08 19.78 -3.55
N ILE A 74 -5.12 19.85 -2.63
CA ILE A 74 -4.22 20.97 -2.61
C ILE A 74 -3.40 21.03 -3.89
N VAL A 75 -2.89 19.89 -4.31
CA VAL A 75 -2.12 19.82 -5.54
C VAL A 75 -2.97 20.26 -6.71
N GLY A 76 -4.23 19.86 -6.74
CA GLY A 76 -5.12 20.27 -7.79
C GLY A 76 -5.28 21.77 -7.87
N MET A 77 -5.27 22.42 -6.73
CA MET A 77 -5.38 23.87 -6.69
C MET A 77 -4.17 24.55 -7.30
N PHE A 78 -3.03 23.95 -7.16
CA PHE A 78 -1.80 24.54 -7.68
C PHE A 78 -1.53 24.21 -9.13
N ARG A 79 -2.24 23.31 -9.66
CA ARG A 79 -1.94 22.77 -10.96
C ARG A 79 -2.40 23.64 -12.08
N ASP A 80 -3.13 24.59 -11.87
CA ASP A 80 -3.75 25.40 -12.92
C ASP A 80 -2.90 25.97 -13.97
#